data_429dfe6e534dda6800298383adbcf680
#
_entry.id   429dfe6e534dda6800298383adbcf680
#
_cell.length_a   1.000
_cell.length_b   1.000
_cell.length_c   1.000
_cell.angle_alpha   90.00
_cell.angle_beta   90.00
_cell.angle_gamma   90.00
#
_symmetry.space_group_name_H-M   'P 1'
#
loop_
_entity.id
_entity.type
_entity.pdbx_description
1 polymer ?
#
loop_
_entity_poly.entity_id
_entity_poly.type
_entity_poly.pdbx_seq_one_letter_code
_entity_poly.pdbx_strand_id
1 'polypeptide(L)' 'MEITKQSIIGDILDREPETAQFFFAIGMHCLGCPASRGESVEQACAVHGTDADALVAQINAFLASKN' A
#
# COMPACT_ATOMS: atom_id res chain seq x y z
N MET A 1 8.74 4.60 -9.03
CA MET A 1 8.72 3.48 -8.08
C MET A 1 7.71 2.45 -8.54
N GLU A 2 8.08 1.19 -8.52
CA GLU A 2 7.16 0.10 -8.78
C GLU A 2 7.06 -0.75 -7.52
N ILE A 3 5.85 -1.14 -7.13
CA ILE A 3 5.67 -1.93 -5.91
C ILE A 3 5.26 -3.36 -6.24
N THR A 4 5.45 -4.25 -5.27
CA THR A 4 5.03 -5.65 -5.35
C THR A 4 4.25 -6.00 -4.09
N LYS A 5 3.73 -7.22 -4.02
CA LYS A 5 3.04 -7.71 -2.82
C LYS A 5 3.98 -7.74 -1.61
N GLN A 6 5.27 -7.88 -1.82
CA GLN A 6 6.26 -7.93 -0.75
C GLN A 6 6.76 -6.54 -0.33
N SER A 7 6.37 -5.49 -1.04
CA SER A 7 6.77 -4.12 -0.67
C SER A 7 6.24 -3.77 0.72
N ILE A 8 7.04 -3.05 1.49
CA ILE A 8 6.69 -2.67 2.85
C ILE A 8 5.92 -1.34 2.80
N ILE A 9 4.78 -1.30 3.47
CA ILE A 9 3.88 -0.15 3.42
C ILE A 9 4.57 1.15 3.85
N GLY A 10 5.35 1.11 4.93
CA GLY A 10 6.07 2.29 5.39
C GLY A 10 7.01 2.85 4.35
N ASP A 11 7.70 1.98 3.62
CA ASP A 11 8.61 2.41 2.56
C ASP A 11 7.85 3.07 1.42
N ILE A 12 6.70 2.51 1.05
CA ILE A 12 5.85 3.10 0.01
C ILE A 12 5.39 4.49 0.42
N LEU A 13 4.88 4.62 1.64
CA LEU A 13 4.35 5.89 2.13
C LEU A 13 5.44 6.96 2.26
N ASP A 14 6.66 6.57 2.64
CA ASP A 14 7.76 7.52 2.77
C ASP A 14 8.18 8.08 1.41
N ARG A 15 8.13 7.25 0.37
CA ARG A 15 8.54 7.65 -0.97
C ARG A 15 7.40 8.27 -1.77
N GLU A 16 6.18 7.76 -1.58
CA GLU A 16 5.00 8.18 -2.34
C GLU A 16 3.82 8.37 -1.38
N PRO A 17 3.82 9.45 -0.60
CA PRO A 17 2.78 9.65 0.43
C PRO A 17 1.35 9.70 -0.12
N GLU A 18 1.17 10.04 -1.38
CA GLU A 18 -0.16 10.08 -1.99
C GLU A 18 -0.79 8.69 -2.07
N THR A 19 0.00 7.62 -1.99
CA THR A 19 -0.54 6.26 -2.02
C THR A 19 -1.33 5.91 -0.76
N ALA A 20 -1.26 6.74 0.28
CA ALA A 20 -2.04 6.53 1.51
C ALA A 20 -3.53 6.34 1.20
N GLN A 21 -4.06 7.02 0.19
CA GLN A 21 -5.47 6.90 -0.19
C GLN A 21 -5.88 5.46 -0.51
N PHE A 22 -4.97 4.69 -1.10
CA PHE A 22 -5.27 3.29 -1.45
C PHE A 22 -5.35 2.42 -0.21
N PHE A 23 -4.50 2.68 0.78
CA PHE A 23 -4.51 1.91 2.02
C PHE A 23 -5.72 2.27 2.88
N PHE A 24 -6.11 3.55 2.92
CA PHE A 24 -7.35 3.94 3.60
C PHE A 24 -8.57 3.25 2.96
N ALA A 25 -8.57 3.13 1.64
CA ALA A 25 -9.70 2.54 0.91
C ALA A 25 -9.92 1.07 1.26
N ILE A 26 -8.89 0.34 1.65
CA ILE A 26 -9.04 -1.07 2.05
C ILE A 26 -9.31 -1.23 3.55
N GLY A 27 -9.41 -0.13 4.29
CA GLY A 27 -9.80 -0.14 5.69
C GLY A 27 -8.68 0.08 6.69
N MET A 28 -7.48 0.40 6.24
CA MET A 28 -6.39 0.73 7.16
C MET A 28 -6.60 2.15 7.69
N HIS A 29 -6.50 2.33 9.02
CA HIS A 29 -6.78 3.62 9.64
C HIS A 29 -5.56 4.28 10.26
N CYS A 30 -4.55 3.51 10.62
CA CYS A 30 -3.41 4.05 11.37
C CYS A 30 -2.11 3.81 10.60
N LEU A 31 -1.88 4.63 9.60
CA LEU A 31 -0.70 4.48 8.73
C LEU A 31 0.58 5.02 9.36
N GLY A 32 0.48 5.70 10.50
CA GLY A 32 1.64 6.13 11.25
C GLY A 32 2.12 5.15 12.30
N CYS A 33 1.36 4.08 12.53
CA CYS A 33 1.67 3.09 13.56
C CYS A 33 2.82 2.17 13.09
N PRO A 34 3.86 1.93 13.92
CA PRO A 34 4.96 1.06 13.52
C PRO A 34 4.51 -0.33 13.07
N ALA A 35 3.46 -0.88 13.69
CA ALA A 35 2.94 -2.19 13.30
C ALA A 35 2.43 -2.19 11.86
N SER A 36 1.65 -1.17 11.49
CA SER A 36 1.12 -1.05 10.12
C SER A 36 2.23 -0.76 9.12
N ARG A 37 3.16 0.10 9.48
CA ARG A 37 4.24 0.49 8.57
C ARG A 37 5.21 -0.65 8.29
N GLY A 38 5.31 -1.62 9.21
CA GLY A 38 6.19 -2.77 9.02
C GLY A 38 5.57 -3.90 8.21
N GLU A 39 4.29 -3.82 7.87
CA GLU A 39 3.61 -4.86 7.11
C GLU A 39 3.92 -4.74 5.61
N SER A 40 3.93 -5.91 4.92
CA SER A 40 3.94 -5.90 3.47
C SER A 40 2.52 -5.63 2.95
N VAL A 41 2.44 -5.24 1.68
CA VAL A 41 1.13 -5.06 1.04
C VAL A 41 0.30 -6.34 1.13
N GLU A 42 0.93 -7.50 0.92
CA GLU A 42 0.23 -8.79 0.98
C GLU A 42 -0.33 -9.05 2.37
N GLN A 43 0.46 -8.79 3.42
CA GLN A 43 0.01 -8.99 4.80
C GLN A 43 -1.18 -8.11 5.14
N ALA A 44 -1.12 -6.84 4.76
CA ALA A 44 -2.21 -5.91 5.03
C ALA A 44 -3.48 -6.32 4.29
N CYS A 45 -3.35 -6.72 3.04
CA CYS A 45 -4.50 -7.16 2.25
C CYS A 45 -5.13 -8.43 2.82
N ALA A 46 -4.33 -9.35 3.34
CA ALA A 46 -4.84 -10.56 3.96
C ALA A 46 -5.69 -10.22 5.20
N VAL A 47 -5.23 -9.29 6.02
CA VAL A 47 -5.97 -8.87 7.21
C VAL A 47 -7.30 -8.21 6.85
N HIS A 48 -7.32 -7.41 5.78
CA HIS A 48 -8.51 -6.64 5.41
C HIS A 48 -9.37 -7.32 4.34
N GLY A 49 -9.03 -8.54 3.96
CA GLY A 49 -9.82 -9.30 2.99
C GLY A 49 -9.79 -8.72 1.58
N THR A 50 -8.69 -8.08 1.22
CA THR A 50 -8.53 -7.40 -0.07
C THR A 50 -7.59 -8.20 -0.98
N ASP A 51 -7.86 -8.15 -2.29
CA ASP A 51 -7.00 -8.78 -3.28
C ASP A 51 -5.70 -7.98 -3.43
N ALA A 52 -4.59 -8.56 -3.00
CA ALA A 52 -3.29 -7.89 -3.03
C ALA A 52 -2.83 -7.59 -4.46
N ASP A 53 -3.08 -8.51 -5.39
CA ASP A 53 -2.69 -8.30 -6.78
C ASP A 53 -3.43 -7.11 -7.38
N ALA A 54 -4.72 -6.97 -7.07
CA ALA A 54 -5.51 -5.84 -7.56
C ALA A 54 -5.03 -4.53 -6.97
N LEU A 55 -4.72 -4.51 -5.68
CA LEU A 55 -4.22 -3.29 -5.03
C LEU A 55 -2.86 -2.87 -5.59
N VAL A 56 -1.96 -3.84 -5.78
CA VAL A 56 -0.65 -3.56 -6.36
C VAL A 56 -0.80 -2.97 -7.77
N ALA A 57 -1.70 -3.53 -8.57
CA ALA A 57 -1.93 -3.02 -9.93
C ALA A 57 -2.45 -1.59 -9.89
N GLN A 58 -3.37 -1.28 -8.98
CA GLN A 58 -3.93 0.06 -8.84
C GLN A 58 -2.85 1.08 -8.47
N ILE A 59 -2.03 0.73 -7.48
CA ILE A 59 -0.98 1.64 -7.02
C ILE A 59 0.06 1.85 -8.12
N ASN A 60 0.49 0.79 -8.79
CA ASN A 60 1.47 0.93 -9.86
C ASN A 60 0.93 1.77 -11.02
N ALA A 61 -0.34 1.60 -11.36
CA ALA A 61 -0.97 2.43 -12.41
C ALA A 61 -0.99 3.90 -12.00
N PHE A 62 -1.31 4.18 -10.74
CA PHE A 62 -1.29 5.55 -10.22
C PHE A 62 0.12 6.14 -10.29
N LEU A 63 1.11 5.39 -9.84
CA LEU A 63 2.50 5.87 -9.83
C LEU A 63 3.03 6.11 -11.24
N ALA A 64 2.64 5.27 -12.18
CA ALA A 64 3.05 5.45 -13.58
C ALA A 64 2.41 6.69 -14.20
N SER A 65 1.16 6.99 -13.82
CA SER A 65 0.41 8.08 -14.45
C SER A 65 0.78 9.46 -13.90
N LYS A 66 1.42 9.53 -12.73
CA LYS A 66 1.72 10.83 -12.13
C LYS A 66 3.03 11.46 -12.65
N ASN A 67 3.76 10.77 -13.51
CA ASN A 67 4.99 11.31 -14.12
C ASN A 67 4.74 11.97 -15.44
#